data_1fe569e069a5956393af8823bb3de32e
#
_entry.id   1fe569e069a5956393af8823bb3de32e
#
_cell.length_a   1.000
_cell.length_b   1.000
_cell.length_c   1.000
_cell.angle_alpha   90.00
_cell.angle_beta   90.00
_cell.angle_gamma   90.00
#
_symmetry.space_group_name_H-M   'P 1'
#
loop_
_entity.id
_entity.type
_entity.pdbx_description
1 polymer ?
#
loop_
_entity_poly.entity_id
_entity_poly.type
_entity_poly.pdbx_seq_one_letter_code
_entity_poly.pdbx_strand_id
1 'polypeptide(L)'
;MTRHRRCRMRRKTRLRLRAPVVTLFLLACLLSLDGTGVLRTGLLCAILHESAHALVYRKLWHRWPDLTLSPFGICLQLRGVPMTPEEELRLASAGPLANLLACCTVLLYMQTAGQYSYSGYWFACTNLLVGGANLLPLPGLDGAHILHGMFYSLDKRHRI
;
A
#
# COMPACT_ATOMS: atom_id res chain seq x y z
N MET A 1 19.62 -29.95 -0.66
CA MET A 1 20.09 -28.75 0.11
C MET A 1 20.88 -27.85 -0.83
N THR A 2 20.25 -26.93 -1.53
CA THR A 2 20.93 -25.97 -2.40
C THR A 2 20.68 -24.58 -1.86
N ARG A 3 21.68 -24.09 -1.13
CA ARG A 3 21.75 -22.75 -0.55
C ARG A 3 21.95 -21.74 -1.68
N HIS A 4 20.88 -21.22 -2.28
CA HIS A 4 20.96 -20.11 -3.22
C HIS A 4 21.60 -18.91 -2.53
N ARG A 5 22.86 -18.63 -2.89
CA ARG A 5 23.56 -17.40 -2.54
C ARG A 5 22.77 -16.23 -3.14
N ARG A 6 21.99 -15.52 -2.31
CA ARG A 6 21.36 -14.27 -2.68
C ARG A 6 22.48 -13.27 -3.03
N CYS A 7 22.62 -13.01 -4.32
CA CYS A 7 23.58 -12.02 -4.80
C CYS A 7 23.18 -10.63 -4.25
N ARG A 8 23.97 -10.12 -3.34
CA ARG A 8 23.74 -8.87 -2.60
C ARG A 8 24.13 -7.68 -3.47
N MET A 9 23.34 -7.43 -4.53
CA MET A 9 23.50 -6.20 -5.29
C MET A 9 22.90 -5.03 -4.49
N ARG A 10 23.78 -4.22 -3.92
CA ARG A 10 23.49 -2.99 -3.18
C ARG A 10 23.11 -1.89 -4.16
N ARG A 11 21.92 -1.99 -4.79
CA ARG A 11 21.38 -0.90 -5.61
C ARG A 11 20.76 0.15 -4.71
N LYS A 12 21.18 1.42 -4.91
CA LYS A 12 20.55 2.57 -4.25
C LYS A 12 19.08 2.65 -4.67
N THR A 13 18.19 2.86 -3.70
CA THR A 13 16.77 3.15 -3.90
C THR A 13 16.64 4.33 -4.86
N ARG A 14 15.87 4.20 -5.91
CA ARG A 14 15.64 5.27 -6.88
C ARG A 14 14.20 5.77 -6.73
N LEU A 15 14.08 7.02 -6.32
CA LEU A 15 12.83 7.75 -6.45
C LEU A 15 12.74 8.19 -7.92
N ARG A 16 11.78 7.64 -8.67
CA ARG A 16 11.51 8.07 -10.05
C ARG A 16 10.25 8.92 -10.05
N LEU A 17 10.43 10.19 -10.34
CA LEU A 17 9.33 11.10 -10.62
C LEU A 17 9.02 11.03 -12.12
N ARG A 18 7.81 10.58 -12.45
CA ARG A 18 7.32 10.61 -13.82
C ARG A 18 6.65 11.96 -14.04
N ALA A 19 7.22 12.79 -14.91
CA ALA A 19 6.80 14.18 -15.13
C ALA A 19 6.71 15.01 -13.82
N PRO A 20 7.85 15.25 -13.12
CA PRO A 20 7.84 15.79 -11.75
C PRO A 20 7.13 17.14 -11.63
N VAL A 21 7.37 18.02 -12.59
CA VAL A 21 6.76 19.36 -12.58
C VAL A 21 5.25 19.30 -12.71
N VAL A 22 4.75 18.49 -13.65
CA VAL A 22 3.30 18.30 -13.86
C VAL A 22 2.64 17.65 -12.65
N THR A 23 3.27 16.63 -12.08
CA THR A 23 2.73 15.92 -10.89
C THR A 23 2.65 16.85 -9.69
N LEU A 24 3.71 17.60 -9.40
CA LEU A 24 3.74 18.54 -8.28
C LEU A 24 2.79 19.71 -8.49
N PHE A 25 2.71 20.25 -9.71
CA PHE A 25 1.78 21.33 -10.05
C PHE A 25 0.32 20.88 -9.89
N LEU A 26 -0.06 19.73 -10.47
CA LEU A 26 -1.41 19.16 -10.31
C LEU A 26 -1.74 18.90 -8.86
N LEU A 27 -0.83 18.28 -8.10
CA LEU A 27 -1.05 18.03 -6.68
C LEU A 27 -1.23 19.33 -5.89
N ALA A 28 -0.41 20.35 -6.14
CA ALA A 28 -0.53 21.64 -5.49
C ALA A 28 -1.87 22.34 -5.83
N CYS A 29 -2.27 22.34 -7.11
CA CYS A 29 -3.56 22.87 -7.54
C CYS A 29 -4.75 22.13 -6.86
N LEU A 30 -4.73 20.79 -6.87
CA LEU A 30 -5.79 19.99 -6.26
C LEU A 30 -5.86 20.21 -4.75
N LEU A 31 -4.72 20.27 -4.06
CA LEU A 31 -4.68 20.53 -2.61
C LEU A 31 -5.12 21.97 -2.27
N SER A 32 -4.87 22.95 -3.15
CA SER A 32 -5.32 24.33 -2.98
C SER A 32 -6.83 24.48 -3.14
N LEU A 33 -7.45 23.65 -3.99
CA LEU A 33 -8.89 23.62 -4.22
C LEU A 33 -9.65 22.76 -3.20
N ASP A 34 -8.92 22.00 -2.35
CA ASP A 34 -9.51 21.09 -1.36
C ASP A 34 -10.01 21.85 -0.11
N GLY A 35 -11.13 22.58 -0.26
CA GLY A 35 -11.79 23.27 0.86
C GLY A 35 -12.42 22.32 1.89
N THR A 36 -12.69 21.08 1.51
CA THR A 36 -13.37 20.08 2.36
C THR A 36 -12.40 19.16 3.12
N GLY A 37 -11.12 19.12 2.72
CA GLY A 37 -10.11 18.21 3.27
C GLY A 37 -10.22 16.76 2.77
N VAL A 38 -11.13 16.51 1.81
CA VAL A 38 -11.35 15.16 1.23
C VAL A 38 -10.10 14.62 0.58
N LEU A 39 -9.46 15.45 -0.26
CA LEU A 39 -8.28 15.05 -1.01
C LEU A 39 -7.07 14.86 -0.09
N ARG A 40 -6.89 15.75 0.89
CA ARG A 40 -5.81 15.63 1.90
C ARG A 40 -5.93 14.34 2.68
N THR A 41 -7.15 14.00 3.12
CA THR A 41 -7.43 12.75 3.84
C THR A 41 -7.18 11.54 2.95
N GLY A 42 -7.66 11.55 1.70
CA GLY A 42 -7.42 10.49 0.74
C GLY A 42 -5.93 10.26 0.47
N LEU A 43 -5.18 11.34 0.30
CA LEU A 43 -3.71 11.27 0.11
C LEU A 43 -3.01 10.69 1.34
N LEU A 44 -3.42 11.10 2.55
CA LEU A 44 -2.87 10.56 3.80
C LEU A 44 -3.15 9.05 3.91
N CYS A 45 -4.36 8.60 3.61
CA CYS A 45 -4.73 7.19 3.61
C CYS A 45 -3.94 6.39 2.56
N ALA A 46 -3.71 6.95 1.36
CA ALA A 46 -2.89 6.34 0.33
C ALA A 46 -1.42 6.25 0.73
N ILE A 47 -0.85 7.29 1.34
CA ILE A 47 0.52 7.28 1.87
C ILE A 47 0.67 6.21 2.96
N LEU A 48 -0.31 6.08 3.85
CA LEU A 48 -0.32 5.05 4.89
C LEU A 48 -0.31 3.65 4.27
N HIS A 49 -1.17 3.41 3.28
CA HIS A 49 -1.27 2.17 2.52
C HIS A 49 0.07 1.78 1.86
N GLU A 50 0.64 2.67 1.05
CA GLU A 50 1.91 2.44 0.36
C GLU A 50 3.10 2.28 1.32
N SER A 51 3.06 2.99 2.46
CA SER A 51 4.08 2.87 3.50
C SER A 51 4.09 1.49 4.13
N ALA A 52 2.92 0.87 4.31
CA ALA A 52 2.81 -0.49 4.83
C ALA A 52 3.44 -1.52 3.88
N HIS A 53 3.18 -1.41 2.58
CA HIS A 53 3.86 -2.24 1.57
C HIS A 53 5.38 -2.03 1.61
N ALA A 54 5.84 -0.79 1.68
CA ALA A 54 7.26 -0.47 1.73
C ALA A 54 7.95 -1.05 2.97
N LEU A 55 7.29 -1.03 4.13
CA LEU A 55 7.80 -1.62 5.37
C LEU A 55 7.88 -3.14 5.30
N VAL A 56 6.84 -3.81 4.78
CA VAL A 56 6.86 -5.27 4.58
C VAL A 56 7.92 -5.66 3.56
N TYR A 57 8.02 -4.93 2.45
CA TYR A 57 9.07 -5.13 1.46
C TYR A 57 10.47 -5.02 2.08
N ARG A 58 10.71 -3.97 2.87
CA ARG A 58 11.97 -3.79 3.60
C ARG A 58 12.26 -4.95 4.56
N LYS A 59 11.24 -5.45 5.27
CA LYS A 59 11.37 -6.58 6.19
C LYS A 59 11.75 -7.88 5.47
N LEU A 60 11.17 -8.13 4.29
CA LEU A 60 11.41 -9.34 3.51
C LEU A 60 12.76 -9.34 2.80
N TRP A 61 13.16 -8.20 2.21
CA TRP A 61 14.37 -8.13 1.36
C TRP A 61 15.50 -7.27 1.92
N HIS A 62 15.33 -6.68 3.12
CA HIS A 62 16.32 -5.80 3.78
C HIS A 62 16.76 -4.61 2.91
N ARG A 63 15.90 -4.13 2.02
CA ARG A 63 16.11 -2.95 1.16
C ARG A 63 14.79 -2.23 0.92
N TRP A 64 14.87 -0.95 0.61
CA TRP A 64 13.70 -0.17 0.24
C TRP A 64 13.29 -0.46 -1.21
N PRO A 65 11.97 -0.47 -1.52
CA PRO A 65 11.48 -0.57 -2.89
C PRO A 65 11.81 0.69 -3.68
N ASP A 66 11.80 0.58 -5.02
CA ASP A 66 11.83 1.76 -5.88
C ASP A 66 10.43 2.37 -5.91
N LEU A 67 10.34 3.68 -5.61
CA LEU A 67 9.09 4.43 -5.60
C LEU A 67 8.94 5.20 -6.91
N THR A 68 7.79 5.09 -7.56
CA THR A 68 7.42 5.92 -8.70
C THR A 68 6.22 6.76 -8.34
N LEU A 69 6.43 8.07 -8.31
CA LEU A 69 5.35 9.04 -8.17
C LEU A 69 4.87 9.45 -9.56
N SER A 70 3.58 9.30 -9.81
CA SER A 70 2.90 9.69 -11.05
C SER A 70 1.70 10.60 -10.74
N PRO A 71 1.16 11.34 -11.72
CA PRO A 71 -0.04 12.16 -11.51
C PRO A 71 -1.27 11.36 -11.01
N PHE A 72 -1.26 10.05 -11.25
CA PHE A 72 -2.35 9.13 -10.89
C PHE A 72 -2.13 8.41 -9.55
N GLY A 73 -1.03 8.68 -8.83
CA GLY A 73 -0.74 8.10 -7.54
C GLY A 73 0.72 7.67 -7.34
N ILE A 74 0.95 7.05 -6.19
CA ILE A 74 2.23 6.47 -5.79
C ILE A 74 2.17 4.99 -6.17
N CYS A 75 3.19 4.50 -6.86
CA CYS A 75 3.28 3.08 -7.23
C CYS A 75 4.62 2.52 -6.78
N LEU A 76 4.58 1.43 -6.02
CA LEU A 76 5.75 0.64 -5.67
C LEU A 76 6.21 -0.18 -6.87
N GLN A 77 7.42 0.08 -7.37
CA GLN A 77 8.01 -0.75 -8.42
C GLN A 77 8.82 -1.91 -7.81
N LEU A 78 8.25 -3.10 -7.89
CA LEU A 78 8.84 -4.35 -7.39
C LEU A 78 9.75 -5.04 -8.43
N ARG A 79 10.38 -4.29 -9.32
CA ARG A 79 11.09 -4.82 -10.49
C ARG A 79 12.14 -5.87 -10.14
N GLY A 80 11.94 -7.08 -10.67
CA GLY A 80 12.98 -8.12 -10.79
C GLY A 80 13.36 -8.80 -9.49
N VAL A 81 12.49 -8.81 -8.49
CA VAL A 81 12.68 -9.63 -7.30
C VAL A 81 11.83 -10.89 -7.49
N PRO A 82 12.46 -12.07 -7.58
CA PRO A 82 11.71 -13.30 -7.54
C PRO A 82 11.02 -13.40 -6.18
N MET A 83 9.69 -13.40 -6.18
CA MET A 83 8.86 -13.54 -5.00
C MET A 83 8.25 -14.92 -4.97
N THR A 84 8.22 -15.52 -3.79
CA THR A 84 7.36 -16.69 -3.56
C THR A 84 5.92 -16.23 -3.43
N PRO A 85 4.92 -17.07 -3.76
CA PRO A 85 3.52 -16.71 -3.60
C PRO A 85 3.12 -16.33 -2.16
N GLU A 86 3.80 -16.90 -1.17
CA GLU A 86 3.63 -16.52 0.24
C GLU A 86 4.18 -15.11 0.53
N GLU A 87 5.32 -14.75 -0.06
CA GLU A 87 5.88 -13.39 0.07
C GLU A 87 5.00 -12.38 -0.66
N GLU A 88 4.46 -12.74 -1.83
CA GLU A 88 3.52 -11.92 -2.60
C GLU A 88 2.22 -11.67 -1.80
N LEU A 89 1.65 -12.71 -1.19
CA LEU A 89 0.47 -12.60 -0.34
C LEU A 89 0.70 -11.67 0.86
N ARG A 90 1.82 -11.84 1.57
CA ARG A 90 2.19 -10.99 2.72
C ARG A 90 2.39 -9.54 2.32
N LEU A 91 3.02 -9.32 1.17
CA LEU A 91 3.26 -7.97 0.67
C LEU A 91 1.94 -7.32 0.27
N ALA A 92 1.11 -7.98 -0.55
CA ALA A 92 -0.15 -7.44 -1.04
C ALA A 92 -1.18 -7.18 0.08
N SER A 93 -1.21 -8.00 1.13
CA SER A 93 -2.13 -7.79 2.25
C SER A 93 -1.72 -6.63 3.18
N ALA A 94 -0.48 -6.13 3.09
CA ALA A 94 0.04 -5.14 4.03
C ALA A 94 -0.70 -3.79 3.97
N GLY A 95 -0.97 -3.28 2.76
CA GLY A 95 -1.67 -2.01 2.55
C GLY A 95 -3.11 -2.03 3.06
N PRO A 96 -3.95 -2.97 2.58
CA PRO A 96 -5.32 -3.10 3.06
C PRO A 96 -5.42 -3.30 4.58
N LEU A 97 -4.54 -4.10 5.16
CA LEU A 97 -4.48 -4.30 6.62
C LEU A 97 -4.11 -3.03 7.37
N ALA A 98 -3.18 -2.23 6.87
CA ALA A 98 -2.82 -0.96 7.49
C ALA A 98 -4.00 0.02 7.50
N ASN A 99 -4.74 0.11 6.39
CA ASN A 99 -5.92 0.95 6.31
C ASN A 99 -7.03 0.46 7.25
N LEU A 100 -7.27 -0.85 7.33
CA LEU A 100 -8.23 -1.42 8.27
C LEU A 100 -7.83 -1.12 9.73
N LEU A 101 -6.58 -1.30 10.07
CA LEU A 101 -6.05 -0.99 11.41
C LEU A 101 -6.19 0.50 11.74
N ALA A 102 -5.91 1.40 10.80
CA ALA A 102 -6.09 2.84 10.98
C ALA A 102 -7.55 3.20 11.23
N CYS A 103 -8.47 2.63 10.43
CA CYS A 103 -9.91 2.78 10.62
C CYS A 103 -10.33 2.34 12.04
N CYS A 104 -10.00 1.11 12.42
CA CYS A 104 -10.35 0.57 13.73
C CYS A 104 -9.73 1.39 14.88
N THR A 105 -8.48 1.83 14.73
CA THR A 105 -7.79 2.62 15.78
C THR A 105 -8.48 3.95 16.02
N VAL A 106 -8.85 4.68 14.96
CA VAL A 106 -9.53 5.98 15.12
C VAL A 106 -10.93 5.81 15.70
N LEU A 107 -11.70 4.81 15.23
CA LEU A 107 -13.03 4.54 15.77
C LEU A 107 -12.98 4.15 17.25
N LEU A 108 -12.04 3.27 17.62
CA LEU A 108 -11.84 2.87 19.00
C LEU A 108 -11.41 4.05 19.88
N TYR A 109 -10.50 4.89 19.40
CA TYR A 109 -10.09 6.11 20.12
C TYR A 109 -11.29 7.04 20.37
N MET A 110 -12.11 7.32 19.34
CA MET A 110 -13.28 8.17 19.48
C MET A 110 -14.28 7.59 20.48
N GLN A 111 -14.48 6.27 20.47
CA GLN A 111 -15.37 5.58 21.38
C GLN A 111 -14.87 5.65 22.84
N THR A 112 -13.57 5.38 23.07
CA THR A 112 -13.01 5.34 24.43
C THR A 112 -12.82 6.74 25.02
N ALA A 113 -12.47 7.73 24.18
CA ALA A 113 -12.29 9.12 24.62
C ALA A 113 -13.61 9.90 24.73
N GLY A 114 -14.73 9.36 24.23
CA GLY A 114 -16.01 10.07 24.14
C GLY A 114 -15.98 11.30 23.23
N GLN A 115 -14.96 11.40 22.36
CA GLN A 115 -14.75 12.55 21.47
C GLN A 115 -15.02 12.16 20.02
N TYR A 116 -16.21 12.50 19.57
CA TYR A 116 -16.64 12.24 18.19
C TYR A 116 -16.38 13.46 17.32
N SER A 117 -15.64 13.27 16.22
CA SER A 117 -15.35 14.34 15.27
C SER A 117 -15.68 13.92 13.83
N TYR A 118 -16.14 14.88 13.05
CA TYR A 118 -16.40 14.68 11.62
C TYR A 118 -15.15 14.21 10.88
N SER A 119 -13.99 14.83 11.16
CA SER A 119 -12.72 14.46 10.54
C SER A 119 -12.27 13.03 10.90
N GLY A 120 -12.54 12.56 12.13
CA GLY A 120 -12.27 11.20 12.55
C GLY A 120 -13.10 10.18 11.79
N TYR A 121 -14.41 10.39 11.67
CA TYR A 121 -15.28 9.53 10.84
C TYR A 121 -14.88 9.56 9.37
N TRP A 122 -14.57 10.75 8.85
CA TRP A 122 -14.13 10.90 7.47
C TRP A 122 -12.84 10.14 7.19
N PHE A 123 -11.84 10.25 8.09
CA PHE A 123 -10.61 9.49 7.99
C PHE A 123 -10.84 7.98 8.07
N ALA A 124 -11.68 7.52 8.99
CA ALA A 124 -12.02 6.10 9.13
C ALA A 124 -12.71 5.56 7.87
N CYS A 125 -13.73 6.25 7.35
CA CYS A 125 -14.44 5.87 6.12
C CYS A 125 -13.50 5.86 4.91
N THR A 126 -12.63 6.87 4.77
CA THR A 126 -11.67 6.93 3.66
C THR A 126 -10.68 5.78 3.71
N ASN A 127 -10.17 5.42 4.89
CA ASN A 127 -9.30 4.24 5.03
C ASN A 127 -10.03 2.94 4.65
N LEU A 128 -11.28 2.79 5.06
CA LEU A 128 -12.08 1.62 4.71
C LEU A 128 -12.32 1.54 3.20
N LEU A 129 -12.62 2.67 2.55
CA LEU A 129 -12.82 2.74 1.09
C LEU A 129 -11.53 2.45 0.32
N VAL A 130 -10.40 3.05 0.70
CA VAL A 130 -9.10 2.83 0.04
C VAL A 130 -8.66 1.38 0.21
N GLY A 131 -8.72 0.84 1.44
CA GLY A 131 -8.37 -0.56 1.70
C GLY A 131 -9.30 -1.53 0.99
N GLY A 132 -10.62 -1.28 1.02
CA GLY A 132 -11.63 -2.11 0.36
C GLY A 132 -11.51 -2.10 -1.17
N ALA A 133 -11.29 -0.93 -1.76
CA ALA A 133 -11.07 -0.80 -3.20
C ALA A 133 -9.82 -1.59 -3.66
N ASN A 134 -8.73 -1.53 -2.87
CA ASN A 134 -7.52 -2.29 -3.18
C ASN A 134 -7.68 -3.81 -3.00
N LEU A 135 -8.69 -4.29 -2.28
CA LEU A 135 -9.01 -5.72 -2.18
C LEU A 135 -9.79 -6.25 -3.39
N LEU A 136 -10.25 -5.39 -4.30
CA LEU A 136 -10.92 -5.86 -5.53
C LEU A 136 -9.94 -6.66 -6.40
N PRO A 137 -10.41 -7.77 -7.00
CA PRO A 137 -9.58 -8.63 -7.85
C PRO A 137 -9.36 -8.05 -9.25
N LEU A 138 -8.92 -6.81 -9.33
CA LEU A 138 -8.66 -6.11 -10.58
C LEU A 138 -7.15 -6.00 -10.84
N PRO A 139 -6.71 -6.05 -12.12
CA PRO A 139 -5.30 -5.91 -12.46
C PRO A 139 -4.73 -4.59 -11.94
N GLY A 140 -3.62 -4.67 -11.20
CA GLY A 140 -2.95 -3.51 -10.61
C GLY A 140 -3.38 -3.16 -9.19
N LEU A 141 -4.36 -3.86 -8.61
CA LEU A 141 -4.76 -3.75 -7.21
C LEU A 141 -4.25 -4.95 -6.40
N ASP A 142 -4.13 -4.77 -5.09
CA ASP A 142 -3.62 -5.79 -4.17
C ASP A 142 -4.45 -7.07 -4.16
N GLY A 143 -5.78 -6.95 -4.33
CA GLY A 143 -6.71 -8.07 -4.34
C GLY A 143 -6.38 -9.12 -5.42
N ALA A 144 -5.88 -8.71 -6.58
CA ALA A 144 -5.44 -9.64 -7.62
C ALA A 144 -4.23 -10.47 -7.16
N HIS A 145 -3.25 -9.83 -6.50
CA HIS A 145 -2.06 -10.49 -5.96
C HIS A 145 -2.39 -11.39 -4.77
N ILE A 146 -3.34 -10.97 -3.92
CA ILE A 146 -3.83 -11.77 -2.79
C ILE A 146 -4.50 -13.06 -3.31
N LEU A 147 -5.40 -12.95 -4.29
CA LEU A 147 -6.04 -14.11 -4.88
C LEU A 147 -5.03 -15.07 -5.54
N HIS A 148 -4.09 -14.54 -6.32
CA HIS A 148 -3.04 -15.35 -6.93
C HIS A 148 -2.24 -16.13 -5.89
N GLY A 149 -1.79 -15.46 -4.82
CA GLY A 149 -1.06 -16.09 -3.71
C GLY A 149 -1.88 -17.15 -2.97
N MET A 150 -3.18 -16.91 -2.76
CA MET A 150 -4.09 -17.85 -2.10
C MET A 150 -4.31 -19.12 -2.94
N PHE A 151 -4.64 -18.99 -4.23
CA PHE A 151 -4.87 -20.15 -5.10
C PHE A 151 -3.63 -21.01 -5.24
N TYR A 152 -2.45 -20.41 -5.36
CA TYR A 152 -1.20 -21.18 -5.40
C TYR A 152 -0.92 -21.94 -4.09
N SER A 153 -1.22 -21.33 -2.96
CA SER A 153 -1.05 -21.96 -1.64
C SER A 153 -1.98 -23.15 -1.45
N LEU A 154 -3.20 -23.08 -1.99
CA LEU A 154 -4.18 -24.17 -1.94
C LEU A 154 -3.78 -25.34 -2.84
N ASP A 155 -3.34 -25.08 -4.09
CA ASP A 155 -2.88 -26.10 -5.02
C ASP A 155 -1.68 -26.91 -4.46
N LYS A 156 -0.75 -26.22 -3.81
CA LYS A 156 0.39 -26.87 -3.15
C LYS A 156 -0.02 -27.79 -2.00
N ARG A 157 -1.10 -27.44 -1.28
CA ARG A 157 -1.60 -28.25 -0.14
C ARG A 157 -2.33 -29.53 -0.61
N HIS A 158 -2.90 -29.55 -1.82
CA HIS A 158 -3.56 -30.72 -2.41
C HIS A 158 -2.59 -31.69 -3.08
N ARG A 159 -1.31 -31.33 -3.25
CA ARG A 159 -0.28 -32.18 -3.89
C ARG A 159 0.63 -32.90 -2.88
N ILE A 160 0.39 -32.74 -1.58
CA ILE A 160 1.06 -33.46 -0.49
C ILE A 160 0.10 -34.48 0.12
#